data_6c0a52219cc14259be812f861651026f
#
_entry.id   6c0a52219cc14259be812f861651026f
#
_cell.length_a   1.000
_cell.length_b   1.000
_cell.length_c   1.000
_cell.angle_alpha   90.00
_cell.angle_beta   90.00
_cell.angle_gamma   90.00
#
_symmetry.space_group_name_H-M   'P 1'
#
loop_
_entity.id
_entity.type
_entity.pdbx_description
1 polymer ?
#
loop_
_entity_poly.entity_id
_entity_poly.type
_entity_poly.pdbx_seq_one_letter_code
_entity_poly.pdbx_strand_id
1 'polypeptide(L)'
;PCTAQNSGSDSLLIAMAPPNAKKRVLLIGGQFTGNFCARELKKKFYVTVVDCKEYFEYTPGVLRAFVRPAHLDSLTFTLQPVYERKMGVKFIWGEVKELNGEKKTASIKPICSNNMDEIGFDYCIICSGCNFGPFKPMGESLWFPTVHEEARGHSDWKHIDERYLEGRRRHVLEEYQKLTDLNKKQSTVLIVGAGFIGVEWATELQHFFPQLKITIIDFLPRCLGPLPDGAAEYCSEYMSAVGIKEFYNCKYDPKNPEFWKQIELANGADEIYVCIGVKASNYFMPADTLSDKGPGGGGWIHFNKYLQVTKKPSLGGQVWADGSIFAVGDCNYGCIGEPGKWEMPPVPKISYPGEEQAYHACLNVMKLATGTDNNLVKTWWPWGAGMFATSLGPHDACFVAGANENKNSGYMVNWWIPAALQKEIIETTKIDECRDRWIGILIWHFVHHTPVHLFGRGPWFV
;
A
#
# COMPACT_ATOMS: atom_id res chain seq x y z
N PRO A 1 -15.91 18.38 -12.14
CA PRO A 1 -16.66 19.53 -11.66
C PRO A 1 -17.25 19.18 -10.31
N CYS A 2 -16.73 19.85 -9.25
CA CYS A 2 -17.31 19.73 -7.92
C CYS A 2 -18.73 20.30 -7.96
N THR A 3 -19.74 19.44 -7.93
CA THR A 3 -21.09 19.90 -7.65
C THR A 3 -21.15 20.32 -6.19
N ALA A 4 -21.41 21.59 -5.92
CA ALA A 4 -21.53 22.13 -4.59
C ALA A 4 -22.59 21.36 -3.81
N GLN A 5 -22.18 20.60 -2.81
CA GLN A 5 -23.07 20.10 -1.77
C GLN A 5 -23.43 21.31 -0.88
N ASN A 6 -24.73 21.63 -0.82
CA ASN A 6 -25.24 22.61 0.12
C ASN A 6 -24.87 22.21 1.55
N SER A 7 -23.88 22.89 2.11
CA SER A 7 -23.54 22.79 3.52
C SER A 7 -24.54 23.62 4.33
N GLY A 8 -25.60 22.97 4.77
CA GLY A 8 -26.33 23.46 5.93
C GLY A 8 -25.38 23.43 7.13
N SER A 9 -25.14 24.58 7.73
CA SER A 9 -24.35 24.75 8.95
C SER A 9 -25.08 24.13 10.14
N ASP A 10 -25.01 22.82 10.30
CA ASP A 10 -25.32 22.17 11.57
C ASP A 10 -24.05 22.15 12.41
N SER A 11 -23.92 23.15 13.29
CA SER A 11 -23.01 23.08 14.42
C SER A 11 -23.41 21.88 15.29
N LEU A 12 -22.70 20.76 15.10
CA LEU A 12 -22.91 19.53 15.87
C LEU A 12 -22.45 19.76 17.32
N LEU A 13 -23.39 20.17 18.15
CA LEU A 13 -23.37 19.93 19.58
C LEU A 13 -23.04 18.45 19.81
N ILE A 14 -22.01 18.18 20.62
CA ILE A 14 -21.68 16.86 21.14
C ILE A 14 -22.86 16.42 22.04
N ALA A 15 -23.92 15.94 21.43
CA ALA A 15 -25.01 15.29 22.15
C ALA A 15 -24.53 13.87 22.50
N MET A 16 -24.49 13.54 23.78
CA MET A 16 -24.31 12.16 24.23
C MET A 16 -25.35 11.28 23.54
N ALA A 17 -24.89 10.33 22.73
CA ALA A 17 -25.76 9.42 22.02
C ALA A 17 -26.60 8.59 23.01
N PRO A 18 -27.89 8.28 22.69
CA PRO A 18 -28.70 7.43 23.55
C PRO A 18 -28.01 6.05 23.75
N PRO A 19 -28.23 5.38 24.89
CA PRO A 19 -27.49 4.17 25.30
C PRO A 19 -27.58 2.98 24.33
N ASN A 20 -28.44 3.03 23.31
CA ASN A 20 -28.58 2.02 22.25
C ASN A 20 -28.13 2.51 20.85
N ALA A 21 -27.49 3.66 20.75
CA ALA A 21 -27.00 4.13 19.46
C ALA A 21 -25.75 3.32 19.04
N LYS A 22 -25.70 2.94 17.76
CA LYS A 22 -24.49 2.31 17.19
C LYS A 22 -23.29 3.22 17.43
N LYS A 23 -22.18 2.64 17.89
CA LYS A 23 -20.91 3.36 18.03
C LYS A 23 -20.35 3.78 16.68
N ARG A 24 -19.55 4.84 16.66
CA ARG A 24 -18.97 5.45 15.45
C ARG A 24 -17.57 4.91 15.24
N VAL A 25 -17.27 4.46 14.03
CA VAL A 25 -15.93 4.06 13.61
C VAL A 25 -15.43 4.98 12.50
N LEU A 26 -14.26 5.55 12.70
CA LEU A 26 -13.53 6.31 11.68
C LEU A 26 -12.47 5.42 11.04
N LEU A 27 -12.46 5.34 9.72
CA LEU A 27 -11.42 4.67 8.93
C LEU A 27 -10.63 5.74 8.18
N ILE A 28 -9.30 5.78 8.39
CA ILE A 28 -8.40 6.71 7.72
C ILE A 28 -7.66 5.96 6.61
N GLY A 29 -8.05 6.19 5.37
CA GLY A 29 -7.66 5.45 4.18
C GLY A 29 -8.75 4.48 3.72
N GLY A 30 -9.16 4.61 2.46
CA GLY A 30 -10.26 3.88 1.83
C GLY A 30 -9.83 2.89 0.75
N GLN A 31 -8.54 2.49 0.72
CA GLN A 31 -8.03 1.54 -0.23
C GLN A 31 -8.23 0.09 0.28
N PHE A 32 -7.30 -0.83 0.07
CA PHE A 32 -7.41 -2.26 0.42
C PHE A 32 -7.91 -2.52 1.84
N THR A 33 -7.11 -2.18 2.84
CA THR A 33 -7.41 -2.47 4.26
C THR A 33 -8.61 -1.68 4.77
N GLY A 34 -8.76 -0.42 4.38
CA GLY A 34 -9.90 0.40 4.79
C GLY A 34 -11.21 -0.06 4.16
N ASN A 35 -11.20 -0.47 2.91
CA ASN A 35 -12.36 -1.06 2.23
C ASN A 35 -12.80 -2.35 2.92
N PHE A 36 -11.85 -3.21 3.27
CA PHE A 36 -12.10 -4.43 4.03
C PHE A 36 -12.72 -4.11 5.40
N CYS A 37 -12.14 -3.19 6.18
CA CYS A 37 -12.68 -2.78 7.48
C CYS A 37 -14.11 -2.21 7.38
N ALA A 38 -14.37 -1.38 6.36
CA ALA A 38 -15.70 -0.80 6.15
C ALA A 38 -16.76 -1.88 5.95
N ARG A 39 -16.45 -2.90 5.14
CA ARG A 39 -17.34 -4.03 4.87
C ARG A 39 -17.64 -4.85 6.12
N GLU A 40 -16.59 -5.14 6.91
CA GLU A 40 -16.74 -5.93 8.14
C GLU A 40 -17.54 -5.19 9.23
N LEU A 41 -17.38 -3.87 9.33
CA LEU A 41 -17.95 -3.09 10.44
C LEU A 41 -19.32 -2.46 10.12
N LYS A 42 -19.68 -2.27 8.85
CA LYS A 42 -20.90 -1.54 8.42
C LYS A 42 -22.20 -2.02 9.04
N LYS A 43 -22.31 -3.29 9.39
CA LYS A 43 -23.54 -3.87 9.98
C LYS A 43 -23.72 -3.47 11.45
N LYS A 44 -22.63 -3.30 12.20
CA LYS A 44 -22.65 -3.09 13.65
C LYS A 44 -22.38 -1.64 14.08
N PHE A 45 -21.78 -0.84 13.23
CA PHE A 45 -21.30 0.52 13.54
C PHE A 45 -21.78 1.54 12.53
N TYR A 46 -21.75 2.83 12.94
CA TYR A 46 -21.75 3.93 12.01
C TYR A 46 -20.32 4.14 11.52
N VAL A 47 -20.05 3.76 10.28
CA VAL A 47 -18.71 3.84 9.70
C VAL A 47 -18.57 5.07 8.83
N THR A 48 -17.48 5.81 9.04
CA THR A 48 -17.06 6.93 8.17
C THR A 48 -15.68 6.59 7.63
N VAL A 49 -15.51 6.67 6.32
CA VAL A 49 -14.22 6.48 5.63
C VAL A 49 -13.73 7.83 5.11
N VAL A 50 -12.47 8.13 5.34
CA VAL A 50 -11.78 9.32 4.79
C VAL A 50 -10.64 8.87 3.90
N ASP A 51 -10.59 9.37 2.66
CA ASP A 51 -9.47 9.14 1.74
C ASP A 51 -9.13 10.41 0.96
N CYS A 52 -7.84 10.62 0.69
CA CYS A 52 -7.36 11.75 -0.12
C CYS A 52 -7.71 11.59 -1.60
N LYS A 53 -7.91 10.37 -2.09
CA LYS A 53 -8.29 10.06 -3.46
C LYS A 53 -9.80 9.86 -3.58
N GLU A 54 -10.37 10.31 -4.70
CA GLU A 54 -11.77 10.01 -5.03
C GLU A 54 -11.96 8.59 -5.57
N TYR A 55 -10.86 7.87 -5.84
CA TYR A 55 -10.85 6.59 -6.53
C TYR A 55 -10.04 5.53 -5.80
N PHE A 56 -10.43 4.29 -5.99
CA PHE A 56 -9.61 3.11 -5.71
C PHE A 56 -8.62 2.88 -6.87
N GLU A 57 -7.40 2.48 -6.55
CA GLU A 57 -6.42 2.01 -7.53
C GLU A 57 -5.80 0.70 -7.05
N TYR A 58 -5.85 -0.32 -7.90
CA TYR A 58 -5.14 -1.57 -7.66
C TYR A 58 -3.65 -1.36 -7.96
N THR A 59 -2.92 -0.90 -6.97
CA THR A 59 -1.51 -0.50 -7.07
C THR A 59 -0.59 -1.59 -7.64
N PRO A 60 -0.76 -2.91 -7.34
CA PRO A 60 0.11 -3.93 -7.93
C PRO A 60 0.01 -4.06 -9.45
N GLY A 61 -1.07 -3.58 -10.06
CA GLY A 61 -1.26 -3.59 -11.52
C GLY A 61 -0.87 -2.29 -12.23
N VAL A 62 -0.55 -1.23 -11.48
CA VAL A 62 -0.42 0.12 -12.03
C VAL A 62 0.76 0.29 -12.99
N LEU A 63 1.83 -0.48 -12.85
CA LEU A 63 2.98 -0.41 -13.74
C LEU A 63 2.58 -0.65 -15.20
N ARG A 64 1.70 -1.64 -15.44
CA ARG A 64 1.16 -1.90 -16.77
C ARG A 64 0.31 -0.75 -17.32
N ALA A 65 -0.34 0.02 -16.47
CA ALA A 65 -1.09 1.18 -16.94
C ALA A 65 -0.18 2.26 -17.59
N PHE A 66 1.05 2.43 -17.12
CA PHE A 66 2.00 3.37 -17.70
C PHE A 66 2.53 2.95 -19.08
N VAL A 67 2.52 1.65 -19.38
CA VAL A 67 2.93 1.13 -20.69
C VAL A 67 1.73 0.77 -21.59
N ARG A 68 0.54 0.69 -21.01
CA ARG A 68 -0.73 0.43 -21.68
C ARG A 68 -1.85 1.23 -21.00
N PRO A 69 -2.04 2.52 -21.32
CA PRO A 69 -2.93 3.43 -20.58
C PRO A 69 -4.36 2.94 -20.38
N ALA A 70 -4.92 2.21 -21.36
CA ALA A 70 -6.26 1.64 -21.23
C ALA A 70 -6.41 0.63 -20.08
N HIS A 71 -5.30 0.09 -19.56
CA HIS A 71 -5.31 -0.83 -18.42
C HIS A 71 -5.75 -0.13 -17.12
N LEU A 72 -5.51 1.19 -16.99
CA LEU A 72 -5.92 1.96 -15.82
C LEU A 72 -7.43 1.84 -15.53
N ASP A 73 -8.26 1.76 -16.57
CA ASP A 73 -9.72 1.66 -16.40
C ASP A 73 -10.15 0.34 -15.76
N SER A 74 -9.40 -0.73 -15.94
CA SER A 74 -9.64 -2.01 -15.26
C SER A 74 -9.24 -1.96 -13.78
N LEU A 75 -8.20 -1.20 -13.45
CA LEU A 75 -7.61 -1.12 -12.11
C LEU A 75 -8.32 -0.14 -11.17
N THR A 76 -9.17 0.75 -11.71
CA THR A 76 -9.70 1.88 -10.95
C THR A 76 -11.21 1.95 -10.92
N PHE A 77 -11.75 2.57 -9.89
CA PHE A 77 -13.15 2.96 -9.78
C PHE A 77 -13.31 4.06 -8.71
N THR A 78 -14.37 4.86 -8.80
CA THR A 78 -14.66 5.90 -7.80
C THR A 78 -15.15 5.30 -6.49
N LEU A 79 -14.65 5.81 -5.36
CA LEU A 79 -14.90 5.28 -4.02
C LEU A 79 -16.29 5.61 -3.51
N GLN A 80 -16.76 6.86 -3.70
CA GLN A 80 -18.01 7.32 -3.12
C GLN A 80 -19.22 6.45 -3.49
N PRO A 81 -19.45 6.05 -4.75
CA PRO A 81 -20.58 5.17 -5.07
C PRO A 81 -20.50 3.78 -4.41
N VAL A 82 -19.30 3.27 -4.20
CA VAL A 82 -19.12 1.98 -3.52
C VAL A 82 -19.42 2.11 -2.05
N TYR A 83 -18.83 3.08 -1.37
CA TYR A 83 -19.06 3.27 0.06
C TYR A 83 -20.50 3.67 0.38
N GLU A 84 -21.03 4.71 -0.26
CA GLU A 84 -22.32 5.26 0.11
C GLU A 84 -23.50 4.44 -0.42
N ARG A 85 -23.50 4.11 -1.74
CA ARG A 85 -24.66 3.45 -2.35
C ARG A 85 -24.70 1.95 -2.13
N LYS A 86 -23.54 1.25 -2.19
CA LYS A 86 -23.50 -0.20 -2.02
C LYS A 86 -23.32 -0.61 -0.57
N MET A 87 -22.38 0.01 0.14
CA MET A 87 -22.07 -0.37 1.52
C MET A 87 -22.94 0.34 2.56
N GLY A 88 -23.53 1.51 2.25
CA GLY A 88 -24.25 2.34 3.22
C GLY A 88 -23.32 2.97 4.26
N VAL A 89 -22.06 3.27 3.87
CA VAL A 89 -21.00 3.82 4.70
C VAL A 89 -20.76 5.28 4.26
N LYS A 90 -20.59 6.21 5.20
CA LYS A 90 -20.25 7.58 4.88
C LYS A 90 -18.86 7.67 4.31
N PHE A 91 -18.69 8.35 3.16
CA PHE A 91 -17.40 8.62 2.56
C PHE A 91 -17.11 10.12 2.58
N ILE A 92 -15.87 10.48 2.96
CA ILE A 92 -15.37 11.85 2.94
C ILE A 92 -14.12 11.88 2.08
N TRP A 93 -14.21 12.58 0.97
CA TRP A 93 -13.05 12.85 0.15
C TRP A 93 -12.29 14.03 0.73
N GLY A 94 -11.24 13.71 1.49
CA GLY A 94 -10.51 14.69 2.28
C GLY A 94 -9.19 14.15 2.83
N GLU A 95 -8.37 15.06 3.30
CA GLU A 95 -7.10 14.76 3.96
C GLU A 95 -7.24 14.94 5.47
N VAL A 96 -6.88 13.92 6.24
CA VAL A 96 -6.78 14.03 7.70
C VAL A 96 -5.52 14.82 8.02
N LYS A 97 -5.68 15.95 8.73
CA LYS A 97 -4.57 16.84 9.12
C LYS A 97 -4.10 16.58 10.55
N GLU A 98 -5.00 16.13 11.42
CA GLU A 98 -4.68 15.83 12.81
C GLU A 98 -5.61 14.74 13.36
N LEU A 99 -5.06 13.83 14.13
CA LEU A 99 -5.79 12.84 14.92
C LEU A 99 -5.56 13.10 16.41
N ASN A 100 -6.63 13.42 17.13
CA ASN A 100 -6.58 13.66 18.57
C ASN A 100 -7.17 12.46 19.33
N GLY A 101 -6.29 11.67 19.95
CA GLY A 101 -6.70 10.46 20.66
C GLY A 101 -7.43 10.71 21.97
N GLU A 102 -7.12 11.81 22.68
CA GLU A 102 -7.76 12.15 23.96
C GLU A 102 -9.21 12.60 23.76
N LYS A 103 -9.43 13.47 22.76
CA LYS A 103 -10.76 13.96 22.40
C LYS A 103 -11.52 12.98 21.53
N LYS A 104 -10.85 11.96 20.98
CA LYS A 104 -11.39 11.04 19.95
C LYS A 104 -12.00 11.79 18.78
N THR A 105 -11.25 12.75 18.22
CA THR A 105 -11.61 13.56 17.06
C THR A 105 -10.52 13.54 16.00
N ALA A 106 -10.91 13.74 14.73
CA ALA A 106 -10.01 13.94 13.61
C ALA A 106 -10.36 15.24 12.90
N SER A 107 -9.35 16.06 12.64
CA SER A 107 -9.48 17.26 11.80
C SER A 107 -9.23 16.89 10.35
N ILE A 108 -10.20 17.16 9.49
CA ILE A 108 -10.20 16.76 8.08
C ILE A 108 -10.31 18.00 7.21
N LYS A 109 -9.47 18.08 6.18
CA LYS A 109 -9.59 19.07 5.11
C LYS A 109 -10.23 18.39 3.90
N PRO A 110 -11.53 18.65 3.61
CA PRO A 110 -12.15 18.14 2.39
C PRO A 110 -11.44 18.70 1.14
N ILE A 111 -11.29 17.89 0.09
CA ILE A 111 -10.52 18.28 -1.11
C ILE A 111 -11.17 19.48 -1.82
N CYS A 112 -12.49 19.56 -1.82
CA CYS A 112 -13.24 20.63 -2.48
C CYS A 112 -13.64 21.79 -1.55
N SER A 113 -13.02 21.90 -0.36
CA SER A 113 -13.34 22.94 0.64
C SER A 113 -12.06 23.56 1.20
N ASN A 114 -12.16 24.84 1.55
CA ASN A 114 -11.10 25.53 2.31
C ASN A 114 -11.32 25.42 3.83
N ASN A 115 -12.48 24.96 4.27
CA ASN A 115 -12.80 24.80 5.68
C ASN A 115 -12.30 23.47 6.20
N MET A 116 -11.96 23.46 7.48
CA MET A 116 -11.64 22.24 8.22
C MET A 116 -12.92 21.70 8.87
N ASP A 117 -13.11 20.39 8.77
CA ASP A 117 -14.16 19.68 9.46
C ASP A 117 -13.58 18.89 10.64
N GLU A 118 -14.25 18.86 11.77
CA GLU A 118 -13.90 17.99 12.89
C GLU A 118 -14.91 16.84 13.01
N ILE A 119 -14.41 15.61 13.08
CA ILE A 119 -15.22 14.39 13.19
C ILE A 119 -14.87 13.63 14.46
N GLY A 120 -15.88 13.40 15.30
CA GLY A 120 -15.75 12.57 16.49
C GLY A 120 -15.99 11.09 16.17
N PHE A 121 -15.28 10.21 16.88
CA PHE A 121 -15.38 8.76 16.77
C PHE A 121 -15.35 8.07 18.14
N ASP A 122 -15.83 6.83 18.21
CA ASP A 122 -15.66 5.97 19.37
C ASP A 122 -14.48 5.02 19.18
N TYR A 123 -14.25 4.59 17.94
CA TYR A 123 -13.08 3.82 17.50
C TYR A 123 -12.52 4.38 16.20
N CYS A 124 -11.20 4.22 16.01
CA CYS A 124 -10.53 4.60 14.77
C CYS A 124 -9.63 3.46 14.29
N ILE A 125 -9.64 3.16 12.98
CA ILE A 125 -8.67 2.26 12.36
C ILE A 125 -7.90 3.05 11.30
N ILE A 126 -6.60 3.11 11.44
CA ILE A 126 -5.70 3.81 10.54
C ILE A 126 -5.25 2.82 9.46
N CYS A 127 -5.61 3.12 8.21
CA CYS A 127 -5.35 2.34 7.01
C CYS A 127 -4.64 3.22 5.95
N SER A 128 -3.86 4.22 6.39
CA SER A 128 -3.27 5.26 5.53
C SER A 128 -2.20 4.76 4.57
N GLY A 129 -1.77 3.51 4.70
CA GLY A 129 -0.76 2.93 3.84
C GLY A 129 0.61 3.58 4.01
N CYS A 130 1.41 3.54 2.94
CA CYS A 130 2.69 4.21 2.83
C CYS A 130 2.91 4.66 1.39
N ASN A 131 3.94 5.47 1.15
CA ASN A 131 4.39 5.81 -0.18
C ASN A 131 5.59 4.94 -0.57
N PHE A 132 5.62 4.48 -1.81
CA PHE A 132 6.74 3.72 -2.38
C PHE A 132 7.58 4.62 -3.27
N GLY A 133 8.90 4.43 -3.21
CA GLY A 133 9.87 5.16 -4.00
C GLY A 133 10.54 6.29 -3.22
N PRO A 134 11.64 6.77 -3.75
CA PRO A 134 12.37 7.88 -3.15
C PRO A 134 11.60 9.17 -3.35
N PHE A 135 11.61 9.97 -2.32
CA PHE A 135 11.22 11.36 -2.40
C PHE A 135 12.48 12.19 -2.68
N LYS A 136 12.30 13.36 -3.32
CA LYS A 136 13.43 14.24 -3.64
C LYS A 136 14.52 14.23 -2.55
N PRO A 137 15.79 14.22 -2.93
CA PRO A 137 16.32 14.63 -4.24
C PRO A 137 16.49 13.50 -5.27
N MET A 138 16.10 12.25 -4.98
CA MET A 138 16.37 11.12 -5.87
C MET A 138 15.28 10.87 -6.93
N GLY A 139 14.21 11.64 -6.95
CA GLY A 139 13.10 11.48 -7.89
C GLY A 139 11.78 11.16 -7.20
N GLU A 140 10.72 10.99 -7.96
CA GLU A 140 9.39 10.62 -7.50
C GLU A 140 8.98 9.23 -7.98
N SER A 141 8.04 8.64 -7.26
CA SER A 141 7.48 7.36 -7.63
C SER A 141 6.33 7.56 -8.62
N LEU A 142 6.41 6.93 -9.78
CA LEU A 142 5.30 6.89 -10.74
C LEU A 142 4.13 6.05 -10.24
N TRP A 143 4.44 4.98 -9.53
CA TRP A 143 3.48 3.95 -9.13
C TRP A 143 2.64 4.31 -7.91
N PHE A 144 2.98 5.39 -7.21
CA PHE A 144 2.18 5.85 -6.09
C PHE A 144 1.84 7.33 -6.24
N PRO A 145 0.56 7.69 -6.36
CA PRO A 145 0.17 9.09 -6.59
C PRO A 145 0.52 9.97 -5.40
N THR A 146 1.04 11.16 -5.69
CA THR A 146 1.36 12.18 -4.69
C THR A 146 0.10 12.96 -4.32
N VAL A 147 -0.57 12.54 -3.27
CA VAL A 147 -1.90 13.06 -2.89
C VAL A 147 -1.90 14.06 -1.75
N HIS A 148 -0.84 14.12 -0.96
CA HIS A 148 -0.74 15.01 0.19
C HIS A 148 -0.38 16.43 -0.24
N GLU A 149 -1.09 17.41 0.29
CA GLU A 149 -0.97 18.81 -0.12
C GLU A 149 0.47 19.34 -0.01
N GLU A 150 1.15 19.05 1.10
CA GLU A 150 2.54 19.47 1.32
C GLU A 150 3.51 18.78 0.33
N ALA A 151 3.35 17.46 0.12
CA ALA A 151 4.19 16.72 -0.81
C ALA A 151 3.99 17.18 -2.26
N ARG A 152 2.76 17.50 -2.66
CA ARG A 152 2.43 17.97 -4.01
C ARG A 152 3.12 19.30 -4.36
N GLY A 153 3.31 20.19 -3.40
CA GLY A 153 4.03 21.46 -3.62
C GLY A 153 5.48 21.27 -4.09
N HIS A 154 6.08 20.12 -3.81
CA HIS A 154 7.44 19.74 -4.15
C HIS A 154 7.52 18.70 -5.28
N SER A 155 6.39 18.24 -5.79
CA SER A 155 6.31 17.24 -6.85
C SER A 155 6.72 17.81 -8.21
N ASP A 156 7.36 16.98 -9.03
CA ASP A 156 7.60 17.28 -10.45
C ASP A 156 6.29 17.28 -11.23
N TRP A 157 5.29 16.54 -10.73
CA TRP A 157 3.93 16.42 -11.26
C TRP A 157 2.93 17.41 -10.62
N LYS A 158 3.41 18.50 -9.99
CA LYS A 158 2.56 19.49 -9.30
C LYS A 158 1.48 20.12 -10.17
N HIS A 159 1.61 20.08 -11.49
CA HIS A 159 0.62 20.54 -12.45
C HIS A 159 -0.54 19.55 -12.65
N ILE A 160 -0.43 18.33 -12.10
CA ILE A 160 -1.43 17.28 -12.13
C ILE A 160 -1.93 17.02 -10.72
N ASP A 161 -3.24 16.97 -10.54
CA ASP A 161 -3.84 16.60 -9.26
C ASP A 161 -4.29 15.14 -9.27
N GLU A 162 -3.45 14.25 -8.77
CA GLU A 162 -3.70 12.82 -8.70
C GLU A 162 -4.67 12.40 -7.57
N ARG A 163 -5.24 13.35 -6.84
CA ARG A 163 -6.37 13.07 -5.94
C ARG A 163 -7.65 12.79 -6.75
N TYR A 164 -7.68 13.28 -7.99
CA TYR A 164 -8.70 13.00 -9.01
C TYR A 164 -8.26 11.86 -9.92
N LEU A 165 -9.19 10.97 -10.27
CA LEU A 165 -8.92 9.90 -11.24
C LEU A 165 -8.49 10.45 -12.59
N GLU A 166 -9.05 11.58 -13.02
CA GLU A 166 -8.65 12.23 -14.26
C GLU A 166 -7.20 12.74 -14.21
N GLY A 167 -6.76 13.27 -13.06
CA GLY A 167 -5.35 13.64 -12.86
C GLY A 167 -4.43 12.42 -12.98
N ARG A 168 -4.80 11.29 -12.35
CA ARG A 168 -4.04 10.04 -12.46
C ARG A 168 -3.95 9.55 -13.91
N ARG A 169 -5.08 9.58 -14.63
CA ARG A 169 -5.14 9.22 -16.06
C ARG A 169 -4.21 10.12 -16.90
N ARG A 170 -4.22 11.40 -16.63
CA ARG A 170 -3.35 12.37 -17.31
C ARG A 170 -1.86 12.06 -17.05
N HIS A 171 -1.48 11.77 -15.80
CA HIS A 171 -0.12 11.39 -15.46
C HIS A 171 0.32 10.13 -16.24
N VAL A 172 -0.53 9.09 -16.25
CA VAL A 172 -0.27 7.87 -17.02
C VAL A 172 -0.07 8.15 -18.51
N LEU A 173 -0.89 9.01 -19.10
CA LEU A 173 -0.77 9.38 -20.52
C LEU A 173 0.47 10.20 -20.82
N GLU A 174 0.84 11.15 -19.98
CA GLU A 174 2.05 11.98 -20.17
C GLU A 174 3.31 11.10 -20.07
N GLU A 175 3.37 10.18 -19.11
CA GLU A 175 4.49 9.25 -18.97
C GLU A 175 4.55 8.26 -20.15
N TYR A 176 3.40 7.71 -20.58
CA TYR A 176 3.34 6.85 -21.76
C TYR A 176 3.85 7.54 -23.02
N GLN A 177 3.51 8.83 -23.21
CA GLN A 177 4.03 9.61 -24.35
C GLN A 177 5.55 9.80 -24.27
N LYS A 178 6.07 10.11 -23.09
CA LYS A 178 7.53 10.21 -22.86
C LYS A 178 8.22 8.88 -23.20
N LEU A 179 7.70 7.75 -22.71
CA LEU A 179 8.24 6.42 -23.01
C LEU A 179 8.20 6.09 -24.50
N THR A 180 7.12 6.48 -25.19
CA THR A 180 6.99 6.32 -26.65
C THR A 180 8.10 7.07 -27.40
N ASP A 181 8.43 8.29 -26.97
CA ASP A 181 9.45 9.09 -27.61
C ASP A 181 10.87 8.61 -27.27
N LEU A 182 11.11 8.14 -26.04
CA LEU A 182 12.36 7.48 -25.65
C LEU A 182 12.58 6.19 -26.47
N ASN A 183 11.54 5.40 -26.65
CA ASN A 183 11.62 4.17 -27.45
C ASN A 183 11.99 4.46 -28.92
N LYS A 184 11.36 5.45 -29.56
CA LYS A 184 11.71 5.88 -30.93
C LYS A 184 13.17 6.30 -31.06
N LYS A 185 13.73 6.91 -30.01
CA LYS A 185 15.14 7.35 -29.96
C LYS A 185 16.11 6.24 -29.60
N GLN A 186 15.63 5.03 -29.28
CA GLN A 186 16.44 3.91 -28.78
C GLN A 186 17.23 4.28 -27.51
N SER A 187 16.60 5.06 -26.65
CA SER A 187 17.20 5.65 -25.46
C SER A 187 17.63 4.61 -24.43
N THR A 188 18.60 5.01 -23.61
CA THR A 188 19.07 4.23 -22.46
C THR A 188 18.21 4.53 -21.22
N VAL A 189 17.78 3.48 -20.53
CA VAL A 189 16.97 3.58 -19.30
C VAL A 189 17.71 2.87 -18.18
N LEU A 190 17.91 3.56 -17.06
CA LEU A 190 18.46 2.99 -15.85
C LEU A 190 17.35 2.77 -14.83
N ILE A 191 17.23 1.54 -14.32
CA ILE A 191 16.33 1.19 -13.21
C ILE A 191 17.19 0.92 -11.98
N VAL A 192 16.93 1.66 -10.91
CA VAL A 192 17.65 1.58 -9.64
C VAL A 192 16.80 0.83 -8.62
N GLY A 193 17.25 -0.37 -8.26
CA GLY A 193 16.56 -1.31 -7.39
C GLY A 193 15.95 -2.47 -8.16
N ALA A 194 16.44 -3.69 -7.90
CA ALA A 194 15.97 -4.94 -8.49
C ALA A 194 15.04 -5.72 -7.53
N GLY A 195 14.23 -5.00 -6.74
CA GLY A 195 13.11 -5.55 -6.01
C GLY A 195 11.91 -5.81 -6.92
N PHE A 196 10.73 -6.10 -6.33
CA PHE A 196 9.50 -6.39 -7.08
C PHE A 196 9.19 -5.34 -8.14
N ILE A 197 9.13 -4.06 -7.71
CA ILE A 197 8.79 -2.94 -8.59
C ILE A 197 9.79 -2.80 -9.73
N GLY A 198 11.10 -2.87 -9.44
CA GLY A 198 12.12 -2.70 -10.47
C GLY A 198 12.12 -3.81 -11.51
N VAL A 199 11.98 -5.05 -11.09
CA VAL A 199 11.90 -6.21 -12.00
C VAL A 199 10.63 -6.15 -12.86
N GLU A 200 9.48 -5.87 -12.25
CA GLU A 200 8.23 -5.71 -12.99
C GLU A 200 8.31 -4.54 -13.98
N TRP A 201 8.83 -3.38 -13.54
CA TRP A 201 8.97 -2.21 -14.40
C TRP A 201 9.91 -2.45 -15.58
N ALA A 202 11.08 -3.05 -15.34
CA ALA A 202 12.04 -3.40 -16.39
C ALA A 202 11.42 -4.30 -17.46
N THR A 203 10.70 -5.33 -17.02
CA THR A 203 10.12 -6.33 -17.93
C THR A 203 8.87 -5.82 -18.66
N GLU A 204 8.05 -4.97 -18.04
CA GLU A 204 6.95 -4.28 -18.72
C GLU A 204 7.50 -3.29 -19.78
N LEU A 205 8.52 -2.49 -19.43
CA LEU A 205 9.16 -1.59 -20.39
C LEU A 205 9.76 -2.35 -21.58
N GLN A 206 10.51 -3.43 -21.33
CA GLN A 206 11.13 -4.19 -22.41
C GLN A 206 10.11 -4.82 -23.35
N HIS A 207 8.96 -5.26 -22.82
CA HIS A 207 7.91 -5.84 -23.64
C HIS A 207 7.21 -4.80 -24.54
N PHE A 208 6.80 -3.66 -23.96
CA PHE A 208 5.99 -2.67 -24.70
C PHE A 208 6.83 -1.66 -25.48
N PHE A 209 8.09 -1.47 -25.09
CA PHE A 209 9.03 -0.53 -25.68
C PHE A 209 10.37 -1.24 -26.02
N PRO A 210 10.36 -2.19 -26.98
CA PRO A 210 11.48 -3.12 -27.20
C PRO A 210 12.75 -2.46 -27.76
N GLN A 211 12.71 -1.19 -28.17
CA GLN A 211 13.89 -0.48 -28.63
C GLN A 211 14.64 0.24 -27.50
N LEU A 212 14.08 0.31 -26.30
CA LEU A 212 14.77 0.82 -25.12
C LEU A 212 15.96 -0.09 -24.75
N LYS A 213 17.05 0.53 -24.32
CA LYS A 213 18.22 -0.17 -23.79
C LYS A 213 18.16 -0.11 -22.26
N ILE A 214 17.64 -1.17 -21.65
CA ILE A 214 17.34 -1.19 -20.21
C ILE A 214 18.51 -1.78 -19.44
N THR A 215 18.93 -1.06 -18.40
CA THR A 215 19.90 -1.52 -17.40
C THR A 215 19.24 -1.44 -16.03
N ILE A 216 19.29 -2.53 -15.24
CA ILE A 216 18.82 -2.58 -13.87
C ILE A 216 19.98 -2.80 -12.92
N ILE A 217 19.99 -2.08 -11.79
CA ILE A 217 21.04 -2.22 -10.77
C ILE A 217 20.45 -2.46 -9.39
N ASP A 218 21.20 -3.18 -8.56
CA ASP A 218 20.89 -3.27 -7.12
C ASP A 218 22.19 -3.34 -6.30
N PHE A 219 22.13 -2.85 -5.04
CA PHE A 219 23.24 -2.98 -4.09
C PHE A 219 23.31 -4.40 -3.50
N LEU A 220 22.22 -5.17 -3.57
CA LEU A 220 22.18 -6.58 -3.20
C LEU A 220 22.88 -7.45 -4.25
N PRO A 221 23.29 -8.69 -3.91
CA PRO A 221 24.00 -9.58 -4.83
C PRO A 221 23.12 -10.21 -5.92
N ARG A 222 21.79 -9.99 -5.89
CA ARG A 222 20.82 -10.52 -6.87
C ARG A 222 19.50 -9.75 -6.84
N CYS A 223 18.66 -9.96 -7.83
CA CYS A 223 17.30 -9.45 -7.81
C CYS A 223 16.44 -10.17 -6.77
N LEU A 224 15.30 -9.56 -6.41
CA LEU A 224 14.28 -10.13 -5.54
C LEU A 224 14.85 -10.73 -4.24
N GLY A 225 15.78 -10.02 -3.60
CA GLY A 225 16.52 -10.48 -2.43
C GLY A 225 15.73 -11.23 -1.34
N PRO A 226 14.49 -10.84 -1.01
CA PRO A 226 13.66 -11.54 -0.02
C PRO A 226 13.12 -12.91 -0.46
N LEU A 227 13.10 -13.21 -1.77
CA LEU A 227 12.54 -14.44 -2.31
C LEU A 227 13.53 -15.61 -2.30
N PRO A 228 13.06 -16.87 -2.49
CA PRO A 228 13.93 -18.03 -2.71
C PRO A 228 14.87 -17.82 -3.89
N ASP A 229 16.03 -18.51 -3.84
CA ASP A 229 17.07 -18.38 -4.87
C ASP A 229 16.53 -18.74 -6.26
N GLY A 230 15.79 -19.84 -6.40
CA GLY A 230 15.21 -20.25 -7.68
C GLY A 230 14.22 -19.23 -8.28
N ALA A 231 13.56 -18.42 -7.45
CA ALA A 231 12.70 -17.34 -7.94
C ALA A 231 13.52 -16.20 -8.54
N ALA A 232 14.60 -15.83 -7.88
CA ALA A 232 15.52 -14.80 -8.36
C ALA A 232 16.27 -15.25 -9.62
N GLU A 233 16.72 -16.49 -9.66
CA GLU A 233 17.37 -17.11 -10.84
C GLU A 233 16.43 -17.07 -12.05
N TYR A 234 15.20 -17.55 -11.90
CA TYR A 234 14.21 -17.52 -12.98
C TYR A 234 13.96 -16.12 -13.51
N CYS A 235 13.78 -15.13 -12.62
CA CYS A 235 13.56 -13.75 -13.03
C CYS A 235 14.78 -13.13 -13.71
N SER A 236 16.01 -13.44 -13.26
CA SER A 236 17.24 -12.99 -13.89
C SER A 236 17.45 -13.63 -15.26
N GLU A 237 17.21 -14.95 -15.40
CA GLU A 237 17.25 -15.63 -16.70
C GLU A 237 16.27 -15.01 -17.69
N TYR A 238 15.04 -14.71 -17.26
CA TYR A 238 14.06 -14.02 -18.09
C TYR A 238 14.55 -12.64 -18.52
N MET A 239 15.03 -11.81 -17.57
CA MET A 239 15.53 -10.45 -17.88
C MET A 239 16.70 -10.49 -18.87
N SER A 240 17.64 -11.40 -18.66
CA SER A 240 18.78 -11.62 -19.58
C SER A 240 18.30 -12.05 -20.97
N ALA A 241 17.35 -12.98 -21.04
CA ALA A 241 16.80 -13.49 -22.31
C ALA A 241 16.11 -12.42 -23.15
N VAL A 242 15.49 -11.42 -22.50
CA VAL A 242 14.86 -10.28 -23.20
C VAL A 242 15.77 -9.08 -23.38
N GLY A 243 17.08 -9.21 -23.02
CA GLY A 243 18.12 -8.22 -23.30
C GLY A 243 18.24 -7.09 -22.25
N ILE A 244 17.68 -7.27 -21.05
CA ILE A 244 17.90 -6.35 -19.92
C ILE A 244 19.30 -6.65 -19.33
N LYS A 245 20.11 -5.60 -19.15
CA LYS A 245 21.42 -5.72 -18.48
C LYS A 245 21.26 -5.59 -16.96
N GLU A 246 21.93 -6.46 -16.22
CA GLU A 246 21.83 -6.55 -14.77
C GLU A 246 23.19 -6.31 -14.11
N PHE A 247 23.24 -5.41 -13.11
CA PHE A 247 24.44 -5.15 -12.31
C PHE A 247 24.07 -5.20 -10.82
N TYR A 248 24.61 -6.19 -10.13
CA TYR A 248 24.42 -6.41 -8.70
C TYR A 248 25.66 -6.01 -7.90
N ASN A 249 25.54 -5.93 -6.55
CA ASN A 249 26.56 -5.36 -5.68
C ASN A 249 26.97 -3.94 -6.13
N CYS A 250 26.05 -3.21 -6.74
CA CYS A 250 26.25 -1.91 -7.34
C CYS A 250 25.39 -0.87 -6.63
N LYS A 251 26.04 0.04 -5.92
CA LYS A 251 25.36 1.15 -5.22
C LYS A 251 25.13 2.30 -6.21
N TYR A 252 23.91 2.79 -6.27
CA TYR A 252 23.59 3.97 -7.09
C TYR A 252 24.32 5.22 -6.57
N ASP A 253 25.21 5.76 -7.39
CA ASP A 253 25.97 6.98 -7.13
C ASP A 253 26.13 7.83 -8.41
N PRO A 254 25.08 8.58 -8.81
CA PRO A 254 25.06 9.28 -10.09
C PRO A 254 26.10 10.41 -10.18
N LYS A 255 26.70 10.82 -9.06
CA LYS A 255 27.75 11.86 -9.04
C LYS A 255 29.15 11.30 -9.30
N ASN A 256 29.31 9.98 -9.21
CA ASN A 256 30.60 9.32 -9.42
C ASN A 256 30.73 8.84 -10.87
N PRO A 257 31.68 9.35 -11.67
CA PRO A 257 31.90 8.88 -13.05
C PRO A 257 32.23 7.39 -13.16
N GLU A 258 32.89 6.80 -12.16
CA GLU A 258 33.23 5.39 -12.17
C GLU A 258 31.99 4.49 -12.02
N PHE A 259 30.95 4.97 -11.33
CA PHE A 259 29.66 4.29 -11.28
C PHE A 259 29.08 4.07 -12.69
N TRP A 260 29.07 5.12 -13.50
CA TRP A 260 28.52 5.05 -14.86
C TRP A 260 29.34 4.12 -15.78
N LYS A 261 30.67 4.06 -15.59
CA LYS A 261 31.52 3.11 -16.31
C LYS A 261 31.27 1.68 -15.87
N GLN A 262 31.10 1.45 -14.55
CA GLN A 262 30.83 0.13 -13.98
C GLN A 262 29.57 -0.51 -14.57
N ILE A 263 28.54 0.27 -14.83
CA ILE A 263 27.26 -0.21 -15.38
C ILE A 263 27.17 -0.06 -16.92
N GLU A 264 28.29 0.15 -17.58
CA GLU A 264 28.39 0.30 -19.04
C GLU A 264 27.57 1.46 -19.63
N LEU A 265 27.31 2.50 -18.85
CA LEU A 265 26.61 3.74 -19.24
C LEU A 265 27.51 4.95 -19.03
N ALA A 266 28.71 4.96 -19.62
CA ALA A 266 29.72 6.00 -19.40
C ALA A 266 29.25 7.43 -19.67
N ASN A 267 28.24 7.62 -20.52
CA ASN A 267 27.62 8.91 -20.84
C ASN A 267 26.37 9.22 -20.01
N GLY A 268 26.06 8.40 -19.01
CA GLY A 268 24.80 8.46 -18.25
C GLY A 268 23.65 7.72 -18.93
N ALA A 269 22.46 7.79 -18.32
CA ALA A 269 21.22 7.27 -18.90
C ALA A 269 20.31 8.43 -19.34
N ASP A 270 19.53 8.22 -20.41
CA ASP A 270 18.57 9.21 -20.90
C ASP A 270 17.37 9.34 -19.95
N GLU A 271 17.01 8.25 -19.24
CA GLU A 271 15.95 8.23 -18.22
C GLU A 271 16.36 7.35 -17.06
N ILE A 272 15.94 7.73 -15.84
CA ILE A 272 16.28 7.01 -14.61
C ILE A 272 15.01 6.81 -13.78
N TYR A 273 14.68 5.55 -13.50
CA TYR A 273 13.60 5.18 -12.58
C TYR A 273 14.17 4.60 -11.29
N VAL A 274 13.85 5.23 -10.17
CA VAL A 274 14.32 4.79 -8.86
C VAL A 274 13.22 4.00 -8.17
N CYS A 275 13.42 2.69 -8.07
CA CYS A 275 12.46 1.70 -7.57
C CYS A 275 12.80 1.24 -6.15
N ILE A 276 13.43 2.09 -5.35
CA ILE A 276 13.85 1.78 -3.98
C ILE A 276 13.20 2.73 -2.99
N GLY A 277 13.03 2.23 -1.78
CA GLY A 277 12.56 3.01 -0.65
C GLY A 277 11.04 2.97 -0.45
N VAL A 278 10.68 3.21 0.79
CA VAL A 278 9.31 3.43 1.24
C VAL A 278 9.30 4.57 2.25
N LYS A 279 8.22 5.32 2.34
CA LYS A 279 8.06 6.41 3.28
C LYS A 279 6.69 6.33 3.95
N ALA A 280 6.67 6.51 5.26
CA ALA A 280 5.43 6.57 6.01
C ALA A 280 4.58 7.79 5.62
N SER A 281 3.25 7.63 5.64
CA SER A 281 2.25 8.66 5.31
C SER A 281 1.39 9.00 6.54
N ASN A 282 2.02 9.19 7.70
CA ASN A 282 1.35 9.27 9.00
C ASN A 282 1.53 10.63 9.71
N TYR A 283 1.80 11.71 8.98
CA TYR A 283 2.09 13.03 9.55
C TYR A 283 0.91 13.65 10.32
N PHE A 284 -0.30 13.16 10.19
CA PHE A 284 -1.45 13.53 10.99
C PHE A 284 -1.43 12.94 12.41
N MET A 285 -0.51 12.02 12.68
CA MET A 285 -0.36 11.34 13.97
C MET A 285 0.55 12.11 14.92
N PRO A 286 0.29 12.06 16.25
CA PRO A 286 1.21 12.61 17.23
C PRO A 286 2.59 11.96 17.14
N ALA A 287 3.64 12.80 17.19
CA ALA A 287 5.03 12.35 17.03
C ALA A 287 5.48 11.29 18.05
N ASP A 288 4.84 11.23 19.22
CA ASP A 288 5.13 10.26 20.28
C ASP A 288 4.52 8.86 20.04
N THR A 289 3.73 8.70 18.99
CA THR A 289 3.19 7.40 18.51
C THR A 289 3.94 6.88 17.28
N LEU A 290 4.87 7.65 16.74
CA LEU A 290 5.58 7.35 15.50
C LEU A 290 7.02 6.91 15.77
N SER A 291 7.54 6.01 14.95
CA SER A 291 8.92 5.54 15.03
C SER A 291 9.92 6.64 14.65
N ASP A 292 11.04 6.71 15.38
CA ASP A 292 12.16 7.62 15.06
C ASP A 292 13.06 7.05 13.96
N LYS A 293 12.99 5.75 13.71
CA LYS A 293 13.82 5.01 12.76
C LYS A 293 12.96 4.06 11.94
N GLY A 294 13.52 3.57 10.86
CA GLY A 294 12.87 2.62 9.98
C GLY A 294 13.03 3.02 8.51
N PRO A 295 12.44 2.28 7.58
CA PRO A 295 12.49 2.60 6.16
C PRO A 295 12.07 4.06 5.91
N GLY A 296 12.78 4.77 5.05
CA GLY A 296 12.47 6.17 4.72
C GLY A 296 12.67 7.18 5.84
N GLY A 297 13.32 6.81 6.95
CA GLY A 297 13.69 7.73 8.03
C GLY A 297 12.76 7.70 9.25
N GLY A 298 11.83 6.75 9.36
CA GLY A 298 10.87 6.67 10.46
C GLY A 298 9.45 7.12 10.08
N GLY A 299 8.66 7.54 11.10
CA GLY A 299 7.27 7.98 10.89
C GLY A 299 6.23 6.86 10.84
N TRP A 300 6.62 5.64 11.16
CA TRP A 300 5.74 4.47 11.18
C TRP A 300 5.02 4.37 12.52
N ILE A 301 3.74 3.97 12.48
CA ILE A 301 2.92 3.88 13.67
C ILE A 301 3.35 2.69 14.52
N HIS A 302 3.60 2.93 15.81
CA HIS A 302 3.80 1.88 16.80
C HIS A 302 2.46 1.27 17.22
N PHE A 303 2.44 -0.04 17.44
CA PHE A 303 1.25 -0.77 17.87
C PHE A 303 1.64 -1.97 18.76
N ASN A 304 0.67 -2.49 19.52
CA ASN A 304 0.83 -3.69 20.33
C ASN A 304 0.32 -4.96 19.58
N LYS A 305 0.47 -6.12 20.20
CA LYS A 305 0.02 -7.41 19.64
C LYS A 305 -1.48 -7.49 19.32
N TYR A 306 -2.26 -6.52 19.73
CA TYR A 306 -3.70 -6.42 19.43
C TYR A 306 -3.98 -5.38 18.32
N LEU A 307 -2.94 -4.82 17.70
CA LEU A 307 -2.99 -3.76 16.69
C LEU A 307 -3.44 -2.40 17.23
N GLN A 308 -3.52 -2.23 18.53
CA GLN A 308 -3.81 -0.94 19.17
C GLN A 308 -2.57 -0.05 19.10
N VAL A 309 -2.75 1.21 18.73
CA VAL A 309 -1.65 2.19 18.67
C VAL A 309 -1.05 2.41 20.05
N THR A 310 0.27 2.47 20.11
CA THR A 310 1.03 2.72 21.33
C THR A 310 1.92 3.96 21.21
N LYS A 311 2.31 4.50 22.35
CA LYS A 311 3.42 5.45 22.42
C LYS A 311 4.72 4.74 22.05
N LYS A 312 5.76 5.55 21.73
CA LYS A 312 7.12 5.03 21.49
C LYS A 312 7.62 4.18 22.65
N PRO A 313 8.44 3.15 22.39
CA PRO A 313 9.09 2.37 23.44
C PRO A 313 9.92 3.23 24.40
N SER A 314 10.57 4.30 23.90
CA SER A 314 11.32 5.27 24.72
C SER A 314 10.45 6.07 25.71
N LEU A 315 9.14 6.10 25.49
CA LEU A 315 8.15 6.74 26.36
C LEU A 315 7.30 5.71 27.14
N GLY A 316 7.78 4.46 27.24
CA GLY A 316 7.13 3.38 28.00
C GLY A 316 6.20 2.49 27.19
N GLY A 317 5.94 2.78 25.91
CA GLY A 317 5.17 1.91 25.02
C GLY A 317 3.70 1.67 25.41
N GLN A 318 3.14 2.52 26.30
CA GLN A 318 1.76 2.37 26.75
C GLN A 318 0.77 2.55 25.60
N VAL A 319 -0.36 1.85 25.70
CA VAL A 319 -1.46 1.97 24.76
C VAL A 319 -1.99 3.40 24.74
N TRP A 320 -2.18 3.93 23.54
CA TRP A 320 -2.67 5.29 23.32
C TRP A 320 -4.20 5.33 23.19
N ALA A 321 -4.81 6.44 23.59
CA ALA A 321 -6.24 6.72 23.42
C ALA A 321 -7.15 5.59 23.99
N ASP A 322 -6.84 5.09 25.17
CA ASP A 322 -7.57 4.00 25.86
C ASP A 322 -7.76 2.75 24.98
N GLY A 323 -6.86 2.51 24.03
CA GLY A 323 -6.92 1.37 23.13
C GLY A 323 -8.04 1.42 22.08
N SER A 324 -8.61 2.60 21.83
CA SER A 324 -9.69 2.76 20.86
C SER A 324 -9.19 3.03 19.42
N ILE A 325 -7.87 3.19 19.23
CA ILE A 325 -7.26 3.49 17.93
C ILE A 325 -6.34 2.33 17.53
N PHE A 326 -6.52 1.86 16.29
CA PHE A 326 -5.80 0.75 15.69
C PHE A 326 -5.03 1.20 14.45
N ALA A 327 -3.94 0.50 14.10
CA ALA A 327 -3.18 0.74 12.88
C ALA A 327 -2.92 -0.56 12.14
N VAL A 328 -3.34 -0.62 10.86
CA VAL A 328 -3.30 -1.83 10.04
C VAL A 328 -2.72 -1.58 8.66
N GLY A 329 -2.09 -2.60 8.09
CA GLY A 329 -1.48 -2.52 6.76
C GLY A 329 -0.18 -1.72 6.75
N ASP A 330 0.11 -1.11 5.63
CA ASP A 330 1.43 -0.52 5.35
C ASP A 330 1.78 0.73 6.17
N CYS A 331 0.84 1.31 6.91
CA CYS A 331 1.10 2.48 7.76
C CYS A 331 1.86 2.15 9.05
N ASN A 332 1.80 0.91 9.51
CA ASN A 332 2.46 0.49 10.74
C ASN A 332 3.86 -0.09 10.49
N TYR A 333 4.61 -0.30 11.57
CA TYR A 333 5.97 -0.84 11.47
C TYR A 333 6.03 -2.25 12.05
N GLY A 334 6.21 -2.36 13.34
CA GLY A 334 6.27 -3.60 14.07
C GLY A 334 6.01 -3.35 15.54
N CYS A 335 5.79 -4.41 16.30
CA CYS A 335 5.58 -4.32 17.74
C CYS A 335 6.85 -4.73 18.47
N ILE A 336 7.36 -3.87 19.34
CA ILE A 336 8.48 -4.17 20.22
C ILE A 336 7.90 -4.57 21.57
N GLY A 337 8.12 -5.82 21.99
CA GLY A 337 7.74 -6.32 23.30
C GLY A 337 8.76 -5.91 24.38
N GLU A 338 9.77 -6.74 24.60
CA GLU A 338 10.89 -6.44 25.48
C GLU A 338 11.92 -5.53 24.80
N PRO A 339 12.69 -4.71 25.52
CA PRO A 339 13.75 -3.89 24.95
C PRO A 339 14.71 -4.70 24.08
N GLY A 340 14.83 -4.31 22.81
CA GLY A 340 15.70 -4.97 21.83
C GLY A 340 15.16 -6.25 21.18
N LYS A 341 13.95 -6.68 21.54
CA LYS A 341 13.28 -7.82 20.91
C LYS A 341 11.98 -7.40 20.25
N TRP A 342 11.77 -7.84 19.03
CA TRP A 342 10.50 -7.74 18.36
C TRP A 342 9.51 -8.74 18.96
N GLU A 343 8.38 -8.28 19.48
CA GLU A 343 7.21 -9.13 19.73
C GLU A 343 6.50 -9.44 18.41
N MET A 344 6.49 -8.46 17.51
CA MET A 344 6.08 -8.60 16.13
C MET A 344 7.02 -7.79 15.23
N PRO A 345 7.86 -8.43 14.40
CA PRO A 345 8.73 -7.73 13.48
C PRO A 345 7.95 -7.01 12.37
N PRO A 346 8.59 -6.10 11.64
CA PRO A 346 7.97 -5.41 10.52
C PRO A 346 7.41 -6.37 9.48
N VAL A 347 6.16 -6.12 9.08
CA VAL A 347 5.46 -6.90 8.05
C VAL A 347 5.83 -6.38 6.67
N PRO A 348 6.00 -7.25 5.65
CA PRO A 348 6.14 -6.80 4.28
C PRO A 348 5.00 -5.88 3.85
N LYS A 349 5.32 -4.81 3.12
CA LYS A 349 4.36 -3.82 2.62
C LYS A 349 3.62 -4.37 1.40
N ILE A 350 2.70 -5.31 1.64
CA ILE A 350 1.87 -5.96 0.63
C ILE A 350 0.43 -6.11 1.15
N SER A 351 -0.54 -6.27 0.25
CA SER A 351 -1.97 -6.22 0.61
C SER A 351 -2.41 -7.33 1.56
N TYR A 352 -1.97 -8.57 1.35
CA TYR A 352 -2.46 -9.73 2.08
C TYR A 352 -2.24 -9.62 3.60
N PRO A 353 -1.03 -9.39 4.14
CA PRO A 353 -0.84 -9.19 5.58
C PRO A 353 -1.62 -8.00 6.13
N GLY A 354 -1.78 -6.94 5.35
CA GLY A 354 -2.56 -5.77 5.76
C GLY A 354 -4.03 -6.10 5.97
N GLU A 355 -4.61 -6.96 5.14
CA GLU A 355 -6.01 -7.40 5.27
C GLU A 355 -6.24 -8.33 6.44
N GLU A 356 -5.28 -9.21 6.72
CA GLU A 356 -5.33 -10.04 7.94
C GLU A 356 -5.26 -9.19 9.21
N GLN A 357 -4.40 -8.18 9.23
CA GLN A 357 -4.39 -7.22 10.33
C GLN A 357 -5.72 -6.47 10.41
N ALA A 358 -6.31 -6.07 9.29
CA ALA A 358 -7.61 -5.42 9.24
C ALA A 358 -8.71 -6.31 9.83
N TYR A 359 -8.72 -7.59 9.50
CA TYR A 359 -9.65 -8.55 10.07
C TYR A 359 -9.53 -8.64 11.60
N HIS A 360 -8.31 -8.81 12.11
CA HIS A 360 -8.07 -8.87 13.56
C HIS A 360 -8.44 -7.56 14.27
N ALA A 361 -8.14 -6.41 13.70
CA ALA A 361 -8.55 -5.12 14.25
C ALA A 361 -10.07 -4.96 14.29
N CYS A 362 -10.79 -5.38 13.24
CA CYS A 362 -12.25 -5.36 13.22
C CYS A 362 -12.84 -6.26 14.32
N LEU A 363 -12.29 -7.47 14.53
CA LEU A 363 -12.70 -8.34 15.62
C LEU A 363 -12.47 -7.68 16.99
N ASN A 364 -11.31 -7.02 17.18
CA ASN A 364 -10.99 -6.34 18.43
C ASN A 364 -11.91 -5.14 18.67
N VAL A 365 -12.20 -4.32 17.66
CA VAL A 365 -13.21 -3.24 17.76
C VAL A 365 -14.58 -3.80 18.17
N MET A 366 -15.01 -4.90 17.58
CA MET A 366 -16.29 -5.54 17.94
C MET A 366 -16.29 -6.05 19.40
N LYS A 367 -15.18 -6.63 19.87
CA LYS A 367 -15.03 -7.10 21.26
C LYS A 367 -15.04 -5.96 22.26
N LEU A 368 -14.27 -4.89 22.00
CA LEU A 368 -14.27 -3.68 22.82
C LEU A 368 -15.66 -3.03 22.88
N ALA A 369 -16.38 -3.02 21.77
CA ALA A 369 -17.73 -2.47 21.73
C ALA A 369 -18.75 -3.24 22.57
N THR A 370 -18.53 -4.53 22.79
CA THR A 370 -19.38 -5.40 23.63
C THR A 370 -18.90 -5.53 25.07
N GLY A 371 -17.79 -4.89 25.44
CA GLY A 371 -17.22 -4.96 26.80
C GLY A 371 -16.46 -6.26 27.10
N THR A 372 -15.99 -6.97 26.07
CA THR A 372 -15.22 -8.21 26.21
C THR A 372 -13.71 -7.97 26.07
N ASP A 373 -13.20 -6.92 26.70
CA ASP A 373 -11.84 -6.39 26.55
C ASP A 373 -10.75 -7.43 26.86
N ASN A 374 -11.01 -8.33 27.82
CA ASN A 374 -10.04 -9.35 28.22
C ASN A 374 -9.83 -10.47 27.17
N ASN A 375 -10.62 -10.48 26.10
CA ASN A 375 -10.59 -11.49 25.04
C ASN A 375 -10.16 -10.93 23.68
N LEU A 376 -9.32 -9.89 23.66
CA LEU A 376 -8.81 -9.36 22.40
C LEU A 376 -8.01 -10.41 21.62
N VAL A 377 -8.21 -10.42 20.30
CA VAL A 377 -7.50 -11.33 19.39
C VAL A 377 -6.11 -10.78 19.17
N LYS A 378 -5.10 -11.57 19.47
CA LYS A 378 -3.72 -11.24 19.12
C LYS A 378 -3.59 -11.33 17.61
N THR A 379 -2.98 -10.31 17.02
CA THR A 379 -2.53 -10.43 15.64
C THR A 379 -1.44 -11.48 15.60
N TRP A 380 -1.43 -12.24 14.53
CA TRP A 380 -0.62 -13.42 14.46
C TRP A 380 0.70 -13.14 13.75
N TRP A 381 1.81 -13.55 14.38
CA TRP A 381 3.16 -13.44 13.86
C TRP A 381 4.01 -14.64 14.31
N PRO A 382 4.95 -15.13 13.52
CA PRO A 382 5.35 -14.65 12.22
C PRO A 382 4.43 -15.17 11.12
N TRP A 383 4.09 -14.32 10.20
CA TRP A 383 3.58 -14.67 8.89
C TRP A 383 4.75 -15.32 8.14
N GLY A 384 5.09 -16.54 8.46
CA GLY A 384 6.21 -17.25 7.86
C GLY A 384 6.08 -17.41 6.35
N ALA A 385 4.91 -17.11 5.82
CA ALA A 385 4.59 -17.43 4.47
C ALA A 385 4.00 -16.22 3.74
N GLY A 386 4.84 -15.36 3.23
CA GLY A 386 4.43 -14.39 2.24
C GLY A 386 3.91 -15.09 0.97
N MET A 387 2.88 -14.52 0.36
CA MET A 387 2.54 -14.80 -1.03
C MET A 387 3.04 -13.65 -1.87
N PHE A 388 3.87 -13.94 -2.85
CA PHE A 388 4.47 -12.95 -3.74
C PHE A 388 4.22 -13.38 -5.18
N ALA A 389 3.69 -12.47 -5.98
CA ALA A 389 3.53 -12.65 -7.40
C ALA A 389 4.25 -11.53 -8.12
N THR A 390 5.34 -11.85 -8.81
CA THR A 390 6.14 -10.90 -9.60
C THR A 390 5.86 -11.11 -11.08
N SER A 391 5.34 -10.12 -11.78
CA SER A 391 5.16 -10.21 -13.24
C SER A 391 6.48 -9.99 -13.99
N LEU A 392 6.61 -10.70 -15.09
CA LEU A 392 7.71 -10.58 -16.03
C LEU A 392 7.10 -10.21 -17.39
N GLY A 393 6.75 -8.92 -17.54
CA GLY A 393 5.90 -8.47 -18.61
C GLY A 393 4.48 -9.06 -18.52
N PRO A 394 3.69 -9.02 -19.62
CA PRO A 394 2.28 -9.42 -19.58
C PRO A 394 2.04 -10.94 -19.60
N HIS A 395 3.03 -11.75 -19.99
CA HIS A 395 2.84 -13.16 -20.31
C HIS A 395 3.64 -14.12 -19.45
N ASP A 396 4.43 -13.62 -18.52
CA ASP A 396 5.20 -14.45 -17.60
C ASP A 396 5.16 -13.88 -16.18
N ALA A 397 5.43 -14.72 -15.20
CA ALA A 397 5.50 -14.34 -13.80
C ALA A 397 6.21 -15.40 -12.96
N CYS A 398 6.63 -14.99 -11.78
CA CYS A 398 7.06 -15.88 -10.71
C CYS A 398 6.10 -15.71 -9.51
N PHE A 399 5.46 -16.80 -9.09
CA PHE A 399 4.61 -16.85 -7.91
C PHE A 399 5.25 -17.71 -6.84
N VAL A 400 5.39 -17.16 -5.65
CA VAL A 400 5.99 -17.83 -4.49
C VAL A 400 5.02 -17.77 -3.32
N ALA A 401 4.78 -18.91 -2.67
CA ALA A 401 3.99 -19.00 -1.45
C ALA A 401 4.67 -19.87 -0.41
N GLY A 402 4.62 -19.46 0.86
CA GLY A 402 5.15 -20.27 1.95
C GLY A 402 6.66 -20.19 2.15
N ALA A 403 7.36 -19.26 1.51
CA ALA A 403 8.77 -19.03 1.77
C ALA A 403 8.97 -18.47 3.18
N ASN A 404 9.62 -19.23 4.05
CA ASN A 404 9.99 -18.84 5.41
C ASN A 404 11.50 -18.53 5.52
N GLU A 405 12.05 -18.55 6.73
CA GLU A 405 13.47 -18.31 7.00
C GLU A 405 14.39 -19.24 6.20
N ASN A 406 13.92 -20.46 5.86
CA ASN A 406 14.57 -21.30 4.87
C ASN A 406 14.10 -20.88 3.46
N LYS A 407 14.83 -19.96 2.84
CA LYS A 407 14.50 -19.37 1.54
C LYS A 407 14.27 -20.37 0.39
N ASN A 408 14.67 -21.62 0.58
CA ASN A 408 14.48 -22.70 -0.39
C ASN A 408 13.25 -23.58 -0.09
N SER A 409 12.50 -23.27 0.98
CA SER A 409 11.24 -23.93 1.28
C SER A 409 10.07 -23.10 0.80
N GLY A 410 9.02 -23.75 0.37
CA GLY A 410 7.81 -23.11 -0.10
C GLY A 410 7.42 -23.59 -1.50
N TYR A 411 6.22 -23.17 -1.90
CA TYR A 411 5.67 -23.44 -3.21
C TYR A 411 6.08 -22.34 -4.18
N MET A 412 6.66 -22.71 -5.30
CA MET A 412 7.04 -21.78 -6.36
C MET A 412 6.51 -22.29 -7.70
N VAL A 413 5.86 -21.42 -8.45
CA VAL A 413 5.45 -21.66 -9.83
C VAL A 413 5.82 -20.47 -10.69
N ASN A 414 6.24 -20.77 -11.89
CA ASN A 414 6.67 -19.81 -12.88
C ASN A 414 5.86 -19.99 -14.16
N TRP A 415 6.03 -19.10 -15.11
CA TRP A 415 5.47 -19.14 -16.43
C TRP A 415 4.01 -18.66 -16.51
N TRP A 416 3.45 -18.63 -17.70
CA TRP A 416 2.18 -18.01 -18.03
C TRP A 416 0.97 -18.62 -17.27
N ILE A 417 0.64 -19.89 -17.50
CA ILE A 417 -0.59 -20.48 -16.91
C ILE A 417 -0.53 -20.53 -15.38
N PRO A 418 0.51 -21.12 -14.76
CA PRO A 418 0.49 -21.29 -13.31
C PRO A 418 0.81 -20.00 -12.53
N ALA A 419 1.42 -18.99 -13.14
CA ALA A 419 1.84 -17.79 -12.40
C ALA A 419 1.19 -16.50 -12.95
N ALA A 420 1.37 -16.16 -14.23
CA ALA A 420 0.83 -14.91 -14.78
C ALA A 420 -0.69 -14.88 -14.77
N LEU A 421 -1.34 -15.97 -15.25
CA LEU A 421 -2.80 -16.07 -15.20
C LEU A 421 -3.34 -16.05 -13.77
N GLN A 422 -2.63 -16.68 -12.82
CA GLN A 422 -3.01 -16.64 -11.40
C GLN A 422 -2.95 -15.22 -10.86
N LYS A 423 -1.91 -14.43 -11.22
CA LYS A 423 -1.80 -13.02 -10.85
C LYS A 423 -2.97 -12.20 -11.39
N GLU A 424 -3.37 -12.40 -12.64
CA GLU A 424 -4.52 -11.71 -13.24
C GLU A 424 -5.86 -12.10 -12.59
N ILE A 425 -6.03 -13.36 -12.20
CA ILE A 425 -7.20 -13.80 -11.43
C ILE A 425 -7.23 -13.13 -10.05
N ILE A 426 -6.09 -13.02 -9.37
CA ILE A 426 -5.97 -12.32 -8.09
C ILE A 426 -6.33 -10.84 -8.27
N GLU A 427 -5.82 -10.17 -9.31
CA GLU A 427 -6.13 -8.78 -9.62
C GLU A 427 -7.62 -8.56 -9.81
N THR A 428 -8.23 -9.30 -10.73
CA THR A 428 -9.66 -9.13 -11.06
C THR A 428 -10.58 -9.45 -9.90
N THR A 429 -10.30 -10.52 -9.15
CA THR A 429 -11.11 -10.91 -7.99
C THR A 429 -10.96 -9.92 -6.84
N LYS A 430 -9.76 -9.36 -6.63
CA LYS A 430 -9.53 -8.35 -5.61
C LYS A 430 -10.23 -7.04 -5.94
N ILE A 431 -10.16 -6.59 -7.18
CA ILE A 431 -10.88 -5.40 -7.64
C ILE A 431 -12.40 -5.58 -7.48
N ASP A 432 -12.92 -6.76 -7.81
CA ASP A 432 -14.34 -7.08 -7.64
C ASP A 432 -14.75 -7.09 -6.17
N GLU A 433 -13.92 -7.63 -5.28
CA GLU A 433 -14.13 -7.56 -3.85
C GLU A 433 -14.19 -6.10 -3.37
N CYS A 434 -13.21 -5.26 -3.75
CA CYS A 434 -13.15 -3.86 -3.37
C CYS A 434 -14.31 -3.03 -3.96
N ARG A 435 -14.89 -3.46 -5.10
CA ARG A 435 -16.12 -2.90 -5.67
C ARG A 435 -17.41 -3.36 -4.97
N ASP A 436 -17.31 -4.10 -3.87
CA ASP A 436 -18.44 -4.73 -3.14
C ASP A 436 -19.28 -5.64 -4.05
N ARG A 437 -18.63 -6.44 -4.91
CA ARG A 437 -19.26 -7.47 -5.75
C ARG A 437 -19.21 -8.82 -5.04
N TRP A 438 -20.35 -9.50 -4.96
CA TRP A 438 -20.53 -10.70 -4.12
C TRP A 438 -19.58 -11.86 -4.49
N ILE A 439 -19.24 -12.06 -5.76
CA ILE A 439 -18.29 -13.11 -6.17
C ILE A 439 -16.88 -12.83 -5.62
N GLY A 440 -16.39 -11.60 -5.81
CA GLY A 440 -15.10 -11.19 -5.26
C GLY A 440 -15.06 -11.32 -3.74
N ILE A 441 -16.11 -10.87 -3.05
CA ILE A 441 -16.25 -11.01 -1.59
C ILE A 441 -16.22 -12.48 -1.17
N LEU A 442 -16.94 -13.37 -1.88
CA LEU A 442 -16.98 -14.79 -1.55
C LEU A 442 -15.59 -15.44 -1.69
N ILE A 443 -14.88 -15.15 -2.78
CA ILE A 443 -13.55 -15.71 -3.02
C ILE A 443 -12.57 -15.23 -1.94
N TRP A 444 -12.53 -13.92 -1.68
CA TRP A 444 -11.63 -13.36 -0.68
C TRP A 444 -12.00 -13.76 0.74
N HIS A 445 -13.28 -13.86 1.05
CA HIS A 445 -13.73 -14.42 2.31
C HIS A 445 -13.26 -15.86 2.49
N PHE A 446 -13.35 -16.68 1.46
CA PHE A 446 -12.81 -18.04 1.48
C PHE A 446 -11.29 -18.04 1.69
N VAL A 447 -10.56 -17.19 1.00
CA VAL A 447 -9.08 -17.12 1.09
C VAL A 447 -8.62 -16.66 2.48
N HIS A 448 -9.28 -15.67 3.07
CA HIS A 448 -8.83 -15.08 4.34
C HIS A 448 -9.45 -15.74 5.58
N HIS A 449 -10.73 -16.06 5.55
CA HIS A 449 -11.45 -16.52 6.75
C HIS A 449 -11.49 -18.04 6.91
N THR A 450 -11.56 -18.78 5.83
CA THR A 450 -11.67 -20.24 5.91
C THR A 450 -10.45 -20.88 6.56
N PRO A 451 -9.21 -20.49 6.27
CA PRO A 451 -8.04 -21.01 6.96
C PRO A 451 -8.05 -20.73 8.47
N VAL A 452 -8.43 -19.50 8.86
CA VAL A 452 -8.53 -19.13 10.28
C VAL A 452 -9.56 -19.97 11.00
N HIS A 453 -10.72 -20.19 10.37
CA HIS A 453 -11.80 -21.00 10.97
C HIS A 453 -11.53 -22.49 10.97
N LEU A 454 -10.93 -23.04 9.92
CA LEU A 454 -10.67 -24.48 9.81
C LEU A 454 -9.43 -24.93 10.57
N PHE A 455 -8.39 -24.11 10.63
CA PHE A 455 -7.09 -24.49 11.18
C PHE A 455 -6.73 -23.73 12.46
N GLY A 456 -7.57 -22.80 12.89
CA GLY A 456 -7.36 -21.98 14.10
C GLY A 456 -6.18 -21.01 13.99
N ARG A 457 -5.58 -20.90 12.81
CA ARG A 457 -4.42 -20.06 12.51
C ARG A 457 -4.50 -19.58 11.08
N GLY A 458 -4.20 -18.29 10.83
CA GLY A 458 -3.89 -17.81 9.48
C GLY A 458 -2.55 -18.37 9.02
N PRO A 459 -2.06 -18.01 7.90
CA PRO A 459 -2.44 -18.55 6.60
C PRO A 459 -1.96 -19.99 6.41
N TRP A 460 -2.39 -20.62 5.36
CA TRP A 460 -2.22 -22.01 4.94
C TRP A 460 -0.80 -22.60 5.00
N PHE A 461 0.22 -21.86 5.39
CA PHE A 461 1.60 -22.13 5.07
C PHE A 461 2.56 -21.93 6.25
N VAL A 462 2.13 -22.23 7.44
CA VAL A 462 3.00 -22.28 8.62
C VAL A 462 3.11 -23.68 9.13
#